data_cc8f6e813a72cfa182eb93c7b19ab33a
#
_entry.id   cc8f6e813a72cfa182eb93c7b19ab33a
#
_cell.length_a   1.000
_cell.length_b   1.000
_cell.length_c   1.000
_cell.angle_alpha   90.00
_cell.angle_beta   90.00
_cell.angle_gamma   90.00
#
_symmetry.space_group_name_H-M   'P 1'
#
loop_
_entity.id
_entity.type
_entity.pdbx_description
1 polymer ?
#
loop_
_entity_poly.entity_id
_entity_poly.type
_entity_poly.pdbx_seq_one_letter_code
_entity_poly.pdbx_strand_id
1 'polypeptide(L)'
;MTTPASTATTTGSVAGPTGVLGSPARLADDTAQGKTTIAASVVQKIAGIAAREISGVYAMGGGVSRAFGAIRERIPGGGTGVTNISGVQVEVGEKQAAIDLDLVVEYGASIVDLARAVRRNVITAVEAMTGLEVIEVNIAVNDIHMPEEEGELPVMHPARVE
;
A
#
# COMPACT_ATOMS: atom_id res chain seq x y z
N MET A 1 -60.35 21.42 -31.20
CA MET A 1 -59.40 20.66 -32.05
C MET A 1 -58.23 20.23 -31.14
N THR A 2 -58.16 18.98 -30.99
CA THR A 2 -57.50 18.24 -29.92
C THR A 2 -56.09 17.84 -30.29
N THR A 3 -55.14 18.14 -29.44
CA THR A 3 -53.78 17.60 -29.57
C THR A 3 -53.56 16.54 -28.49
N PRO A 4 -53.12 15.32 -28.78
CA PRO A 4 -52.74 14.36 -27.74
C PRO A 4 -51.25 14.43 -27.37
N ALA A 5 -50.99 14.39 -26.08
CA ALA A 5 -49.70 14.29 -25.46
C ALA A 5 -49.06 12.91 -25.73
N SER A 6 -47.76 12.94 -26.09
CA SER A 6 -46.95 11.73 -26.18
C SER A 6 -46.17 11.51 -24.89
N THR A 7 -46.48 10.41 -24.23
CA THR A 7 -45.76 9.90 -23.04
C THR A 7 -44.51 9.15 -23.49
N ALA A 8 -43.33 9.68 -23.19
CA ALA A 8 -42.07 8.95 -23.35
C ALA A 8 -41.72 8.21 -22.04
N THR A 9 -41.77 6.91 -22.12
CA THR A 9 -41.31 5.99 -21.03
C THR A 9 -39.80 5.95 -21.03
N THR A 10 -39.19 6.50 -19.98
CA THR A 10 -37.74 6.36 -19.75
C THR A 10 -37.47 5.05 -19.04
N THR A 11 -36.88 4.11 -19.75
CA THR A 11 -36.38 2.87 -19.21
C THR A 11 -35.05 3.15 -18.48
N GLY A 12 -35.07 3.11 -17.16
CA GLY A 12 -33.85 3.22 -16.34
C GLY A 12 -32.98 1.99 -16.51
N SER A 13 -31.80 2.17 -17.10
CA SER A 13 -30.73 1.18 -17.09
C SER A 13 -29.98 1.29 -15.79
N VAL A 14 -30.12 0.28 -14.93
CA VAL A 14 -29.33 0.13 -13.72
C VAL A 14 -27.98 -0.47 -14.14
N ALA A 15 -26.96 0.36 -14.26
CA ALA A 15 -25.58 -0.08 -14.39
C ALA A 15 -25.06 -0.50 -13.00
N GLY A 16 -24.76 -1.78 -12.84
CA GLY A 16 -24.10 -2.33 -11.65
C GLY A 16 -22.67 -1.80 -11.49
N PRO A 17 -22.09 -1.85 -10.30
CA PRO A 17 -20.74 -1.36 -10.07
C PRO A 17 -19.73 -2.29 -10.75
N THR A 18 -19.23 -1.87 -11.90
CA THR A 18 -18.07 -2.48 -12.53
C THR A 18 -16.85 -2.14 -11.67
N GLY A 19 -16.17 -3.17 -11.15
CA GLY A 19 -14.96 -3.01 -10.37
C GLY A 19 -13.93 -2.16 -11.10
N VAL A 20 -13.58 -1.06 -10.48
CA VAL A 20 -12.56 -0.12 -10.97
C VAL A 20 -11.20 -0.77 -10.75
N LEU A 21 -10.69 -1.45 -11.79
CA LEU A 21 -9.26 -1.68 -11.91
C LEU A 21 -8.61 -0.30 -11.92
N GLY A 22 -7.78 -0.01 -10.90
CA GLY A 22 -7.22 1.31 -10.65
C GLY A 22 -6.65 1.95 -11.91
N SER A 23 -7.33 3.00 -12.37
CA SER A 23 -6.81 3.84 -13.44
C SER A 23 -5.48 4.45 -13.00
N PRO A 24 -4.45 4.51 -13.86
CA PRO A 24 -3.21 5.19 -13.53
C PRO A 24 -3.49 6.65 -13.18
N ALA A 25 -2.88 7.12 -12.10
CA ALA A 25 -2.99 8.51 -11.69
C ALA A 25 -2.49 9.44 -12.80
N ARG A 26 -3.26 10.48 -13.07
CA ARG A 26 -2.87 11.53 -14.02
C ARG A 26 -2.32 12.70 -13.25
N LEU A 27 -1.05 12.98 -13.42
CA LEU A 27 -0.47 14.23 -12.93
C LEU A 27 -1.00 15.41 -13.75
N ALA A 28 -1.11 16.57 -13.09
CA ALA A 28 -1.61 17.82 -13.70
C ALA A 28 -0.62 18.46 -14.70
N ASP A 29 0.38 17.74 -15.15
CA ASP A 29 1.42 18.22 -16.06
C ASP A 29 1.19 17.70 -17.49
N ASP A 30 -0.09 17.70 -17.91
CA ASP A 30 -0.45 17.46 -19.31
C ASP A 30 -0.08 18.71 -20.12
N THR A 31 1.10 18.70 -20.70
CA THR A 31 1.53 19.74 -21.63
C THR A 31 1.22 19.35 -23.07
N ALA A 32 1.25 20.32 -23.98
CA ALA A 32 1.13 20.06 -25.42
C ALA A 32 2.20 19.09 -25.97
N GLN A 33 3.25 18.83 -25.19
CA GLN A 33 4.40 17.98 -25.55
C GLN A 33 4.29 16.55 -25.01
N GLY A 34 3.30 16.27 -24.16
CA GLY A 34 3.12 14.92 -23.61
C GLY A 34 2.41 14.88 -22.27
N LYS A 35 2.20 13.65 -21.81
CA LYS A 35 1.50 13.34 -20.58
C LYS A 35 2.34 12.42 -19.70
N THR A 36 2.43 12.72 -18.41
CA THR A 36 3.06 11.88 -17.43
C THR A 36 1.99 11.19 -16.57
N THR A 37 2.08 9.88 -16.45
CA THR A 37 1.23 9.09 -15.56
C THR A 37 2.06 8.31 -14.57
N ILE A 38 1.66 8.30 -13.30
CA ILE A 38 2.33 7.56 -12.23
C ILE A 38 1.44 6.40 -11.78
N ALA A 39 1.99 5.19 -11.82
CA ALA A 39 1.29 4.01 -11.35
C ALA A 39 1.26 3.96 -9.81
N ALA A 40 0.18 3.42 -9.24
CA ALA A 40 0.07 3.23 -7.79
C ALA A 40 1.24 2.44 -7.19
N SER A 41 1.80 1.48 -7.95
CA SER A 41 2.99 0.70 -7.55
C SER A 41 4.25 1.55 -7.36
N VAL A 42 4.37 2.69 -8.05
CA VAL A 42 5.49 3.63 -7.86
C VAL A 42 5.35 4.34 -6.52
N VAL A 43 4.15 4.86 -6.24
CA VAL A 43 3.84 5.51 -4.95
C VAL A 43 4.03 4.53 -3.80
N GLN A 44 3.59 3.28 -3.96
CA GLN A 44 3.76 2.20 -2.99
C GLN A 44 5.24 1.93 -2.66
N LYS A 45 6.11 1.90 -3.67
CA LYS A 45 7.55 1.71 -3.47
C LYS A 45 8.19 2.87 -2.75
N ILE A 46 7.85 4.11 -3.14
CA ILE A 46 8.36 5.32 -2.49
C ILE A 46 7.94 5.34 -1.01
N ALA A 47 6.68 5.11 -0.73
CA ALA A 47 6.15 5.07 0.63
C ALA A 47 6.82 3.99 1.49
N GLY A 48 7.01 2.78 0.93
CA GLY A 48 7.66 1.68 1.63
C GLY A 48 9.15 1.93 1.93
N ILE A 49 9.86 2.61 1.04
CA ILE A 49 11.25 3.00 1.28
C ILE A 49 11.29 4.09 2.37
N ALA A 50 10.50 5.14 2.22
CA ALA A 50 10.47 6.25 3.15
C ALA A 50 10.07 5.81 4.58
N ALA A 51 9.16 4.84 4.71
CA ALA A 51 8.80 4.30 6.03
C ALA A 51 9.97 3.57 6.70
N ARG A 52 10.78 2.83 5.94
CA ARG A 52 11.94 2.07 6.46
C ARG A 52 13.14 2.94 6.83
N GLU A 53 13.22 4.16 6.32
CA GLU A 53 14.28 5.11 6.67
C GLU A 53 14.19 5.58 8.12
N ILE A 54 13.04 5.43 8.75
CA ILE A 54 12.83 5.87 10.13
C ILE A 54 13.33 4.80 11.10
N SER A 55 14.29 5.17 11.94
CA SER A 55 14.80 4.31 13.00
C SER A 55 13.69 3.88 13.96
N GLY A 56 13.64 2.58 14.28
CA GLY A 56 12.58 1.96 15.06
C GLY A 56 11.53 1.23 14.24
N VAL A 57 11.52 1.39 12.91
CA VAL A 57 10.75 0.54 12.00
C VAL A 57 11.59 -0.71 11.71
N TYR A 58 11.18 -1.85 12.23
CA TYR A 58 11.87 -3.12 12.02
C TYR A 58 11.53 -3.74 10.66
N ALA A 59 10.24 -3.85 10.35
CA ALA A 59 9.76 -4.44 9.11
C ALA A 59 8.42 -3.84 8.67
N MET A 60 8.05 -4.12 7.42
CA MET A 60 6.76 -3.79 6.85
C MET A 60 5.91 -5.06 6.75
N GLY A 61 4.61 -4.92 7.00
CA GLY A 61 3.65 -6.02 6.96
C GLY A 61 3.58 -6.83 8.25
N GLY A 62 2.37 -7.21 8.65
CA GLY A 62 2.13 -8.15 9.76
C GLY A 62 2.24 -9.60 9.31
N GLY A 63 2.32 -10.56 10.26
CA GLY A 63 2.52 -11.98 10.00
C GLY A 63 1.54 -12.66 9.03
N VAL A 64 0.32 -12.15 8.94
CA VAL A 64 -0.72 -12.71 8.04
C VAL A 64 -0.43 -12.38 6.58
N SER A 65 0.03 -11.16 6.27
CA SER A 65 0.36 -10.77 4.88
C SER A 65 1.60 -11.50 4.34
N ARG A 66 2.52 -11.93 5.19
CA ARG A 66 3.67 -12.76 4.78
C ARG A 66 3.23 -14.16 4.36
N ALA A 67 2.25 -14.76 5.06
CA ALA A 67 1.74 -16.09 4.71
C ALA A 67 0.99 -16.07 3.37
N PHE A 68 0.20 -15.05 3.10
CA PHE A 68 -0.51 -14.89 1.83
C PHE A 68 0.42 -14.52 0.67
N GLY A 69 1.46 -13.73 0.89
CA GLY A 69 2.48 -13.40 -0.11
C GLY A 69 3.22 -14.64 -0.62
N ALA A 70 3.63 -15.53 0.28
CA ALA A 70 4.35 -16.77 -0.05
C ALA A 70 3.49 -17.77 -0.85
N ILE A 71 2.16 -17.77 -0.65
CA ILE A 71 1.24 -18.64 -1.39
C ILE A 71 1.03 -18.10 -2.82
N ARG A 72 1.00 -16.78 -2.99
CA ARG A 72 0.76 -16.15 -4.30
C ARG A 72 1.94 -16.28 -5.26
N GLU A 73 3.17 -16.36 -4.75
CA GLU A 73 4.37 -16.61 -5.55
C GLU A 73 4.43 -18.04 -6.13
N ARG A 74 3.69 -19.00 -5.56
CA ARG A 74 3.68 -20.40 -5.98
C ARG A 74 2.62 -20.74 -7.03
N ILE A 75 1.80 -19.78 -7.46
CA ILE A 75 0.80 -20.01 -8.51
C ILE A 75 1.43 -19.69 -9.87
N PRO A 76 1.76 -20.70 -10.71
CA PRO A 76 2.27 -20.46 -12.06
C PRO A 76 1.14 -19.87 -12.91
N GLY A 77 1.31 -18.64 -13.38
CA GLY A 77 0.35 -17.95 -14.24
C GLY A 77 -0.19 -16.61 -13.68
N GLY A 78 0.11 -16.25 -12.45
CA GLY A 78 -0.24 -14.96 -11.85
C GLY A 78 0.78 -13.85 -12.14
N GLY A 79 1.34 -13.85 -13.36
CA GLY A 79 2.35 -12.89 -13.77
C GLY A 79 1.76 -11.54 -14.13
N THR A 80 1.76 -10.63 -13.22
CA THR A 80 2.00 -9.22 -13.48
C THR A 80 2.79 -8.73 -12.29
N GLY A 81 4.02 -8.27 -12.52
CA GLY A 81 4.99 -7.85 -11.53
C GLY A 81 4.54 -6.71 -10.64
N VAL A 82 3.54 -6.98 -9.83
CA VAL A 82 3.21 -6.19 -8.66
C VAL A 82 4.20 -6.63 -7.61
N THR A 83 5.33 -5.96 -7.53
CA THR A 83 6.17 -5.98 -6.34
C THR A 83 5.32 -5.38 -5.22
N ASN A 84 4.42 -6.19 -4.65
CA ASN A 84 3.72 -5.85 -3.43
C ASN A 84 4.81 -5.69 -2.37
N ILE A 85 5.14 -4.46 -2.05
CA ILE A 85 5.84 -4.19 -0.81
C ILE A 85 4.83 -4.57 0.26
N SER A 86 5.06 -5.74 0.86
CA SER A 86 4.20 -6.27 1.92
C SER A 86 3.99 -5.18 2.96
N GLY A 87 2.74 -4.90 3.30
CA GLY A 87 2.41 -3.89 4.31
C GLY A 87 2.30 -2.46 3.81
N VAL A 88 2.22 -2.23 2.49
CA VAL A 88 1.88 -0.91 1.93
C VAL A 88 0.72 -1.06 0.96
N GLN A 89 -0.36 -0.35 1.21
CA GLN A 89 -1.49 -0.21 0.29
C GLN A 89 -1.62 1.26 -0.11
N VAL A 90 -1.97 1.51 -1.36
CA VAL A 90 -2.04 2.86 -1.89
C VAL A 90 -3.24 2.97 -2.82
N GLU A 91 -4.02 4.01 -2.61
CA GLU A 91 -5.04 4.47 -3.53
C GLU A 91 -4.59 5.78 -4.16
N VAL A 92 -4.59 5.83 -5.49
CA VAL A 92 -4.09 6.98 -6.23
C VAL A 92 -5.21 7.54 -7.12
N GLY A 93 -5.58 8.80 -6.89
CA GLY A 93 -6.47 9.58 -7.71
C GLY A 93 -5.72 10.38 -8.78
N GLU A 94 -6.38 11.34 -9.42
CA GLU A 94 -5.75 12.16 -10.45
C GLU A 94 -4.64 13.09 -9.92
N LYS A 95 -4.81 13.60 -8.70
CA LYS A 95 -3.89 14.55 -8.04
C LYS A 95 -3.57 14.21 -6.61
N GLN A 96 -4.19 13.18 -6.06
CA GLN A 96 -4.14 12.85 -4.63
C GLN A 96 -3.81 11.38 -4.42
N ALA A 97 -3.20 11.08 -3.28
CA ALA A 97 -2.93 9.73 -2.85
C ALA A 97 -3.34 9.52 -1.38
N ALA A 98 -3.88 8.35 -1.07
CA ALA A 98 -4.07 7.85 0.28
C ALA A 98 -3.21 6.59 0.48
N ILE A 99 -2.60 6.44 1.65
CA ILE A 99 -1.59 5.42 1.92
C ILE A 99 -1.90 4.73 3.24
N ASP A 100 -1.94 3.40 3.23
CA ASP A 100 -2.05 2.57 4.42
C ASP A 100 -0.76 1.78 4.62
N LEU A 101 -0.21 1.83 5.84
CA LEU A 101 1.04 1.19 6.22
C LEU A 101 0.83 0.22 7.37
N ASP A 102 1.29 -1.01 7.20
CA ASP A 102 1.39 -2.01 8.25
C ASP A 102 2.85 -2.14 8.69
N LEU A 103 3.14 -1.88 9.95
CA LEU A 103 4.48 -1.85 10.50
C LEU A 103 4.69 -2.89 11.60
N VAL A 104 5.92 -3.39 11.66
CA VAL A 104 6.50 -4.03 12.84
C VAL A 104 7.56 -3.08 13.38
N VAL A 105 7.52 -2.77 14.65
CA VAL A 105 8.42 -1.80 15.29
C VAL A 105 9.40 -2.50 16.23
N GLU A 106 10.53 -1.87 16.49
CA GLU A 106 11.49 -2.36 17.50
C GLU A 106 10.97 -2.12 18.91
N TYR A 107 11.23 -3.08 19.81
CA TYR A 107 10.93 -2.92 21.23
C TYR A 107 11.69 -1.73 21.82
N GLY A 108 10.99 -0.93 22.62
CA GLY A 108 11.55 0.25 23.27
C GLY A 108 11.35 1.56 22.49
N ALA A 109 10.93 1.51 21.23
CA ALA A 109 10.59 2.71 20.47
C ALA A 109 9.26 3.32 20.97
N SER A 110 9.18 4.65 20.98
CA SER A 110 7.91 5.35 21.19
C SER A 110 7.04 5.21 19.94
N ILE A 111 6.04 4.35 19.97
CA ILE A 111 5.18 4.04 18.82
C ILE A 111 4.51 5.30 18.26
N VAL A 112 4.04 6.19 19.14
CA VAL A 112 3.35 7.42 18.72
C VAL A 112 4.29 8.38 17.99
N ASP A 113 5.51 8.57 18.51
CA ASP A 113 6.49 9.47 17.88
C ASP A 113 7.05 8.87 16.60
N LEU A 114 7.27 7.55 16.58
CA LEU A 114 7.64 6.81 15.38
C LEU A 114 6.59 6.96 14.28
N ALA A 115 5.32 6.74 14.59
CA ALA A 115 4.23 6.89 13.63
C ALA A 115 4.15 8.32 13.06
N ARG A 116 4.39 9.33 13.90
CA ARG A 116 4.45 10.72 13.44
C ARG A 116 5.64 10.98 12.51
N ALA A 117 6.80 10.40 12.81
CA ALA A 117 8.00 10.53 11.99
C ALA A 117 7.83 9.82 10.64
N VAL A 118 7.33 8.59 10.65
CA VAL A 118 7.01 7.82 9.43
C VAL A 118 6.02 8.60 8.55
N ARG A 119 4.93 9.07 9.13
CA ARG A 119 3.92 9.83 8.38
C ARG A 119 4.52 11.05 7.68
N ARG A 120 5.30 11.87 8.38
CA ARG A 120 5.95 13.04 7.79
C ARG A 120 6.91 12.67 6.68
N ASN A 121 7.73 11.65 6.88
CA ASN A 121 8.72 11.23 5.89
C ASN A 121 8.05 10.69 4.62
N VAL A 122 7.01 9.86 4.78
CA VAL A 122 6.26 9.30 3.66
C VAL A 122 5.54 10.40 2.86
N ILE A 123 4.87 11.33 3.51
CA ILE A 123 4.22 12.47 2.84
C ILE A 123 5.27 13.25 2.04
N THR A 124 6.36 13.66 2.69
CA THR A 124 7.41 14.44 2.04
C THR A 124 8.02 13.72 0.83
N ALA A 125 8.33 12.44 0.96
CA ALA A 125 8.95 11.67 -0.11
C ALA A 125 8.00 11.46 -1.31
N VAL A 126 6.75 11.11 -1.04
CA VAL A 126 5.76 10.89 -2.10
C VAL A 126 5.44 12.18 -2.84
N GLU A 127 5.15 13.26 -2.13
CA GLU A 127 4.84 14.56 -2.74
C GLU A 127 6.02 15.13 -3.56
N ALA A 128 7.23 15.03 -3.02
CA ALA A 128 8.43 15.53 -3.71
C ALA A 128 8.75 14.76 -5.00
N MET A 129 8.51 13.43 -5.02
CA MET A 129 8.87 12.60 -6.17
C MET A 129 7.75 12.51 -7.22
N THR A 130 6.49 12.66 -6.80
CA THR A 130 5.35 12.41 -7.68
C THR A 130 4.55 13.65 -8.03
N GLY A 131 4.64 14.69 -7.21
CA GLY A 131 3.77 15.87 -7.32
C GLY A 131 2.31 15.61 -6.92
N LEU A 132 1.99 14.42 -6.42
CA LEU A 132 0.66 14.11 -5.86
C LEU A 132 0.53 14.72 -4.47
N GLU A 133 -0.64 15.19 -4.12
CA GLU A 133 -1.00 15.57 -2.76
C GLU A 133 -1.32 14.32 -1.93
N VAL A 134 -0.64 14.11 -0.81
CA VAL A 134 -0.96 13.01 0.09
C VAL A 134 -1.98 13.47 1.12
N ILE A 135 -3.23 13.03 0.95
CA ILE A 135 -4.35 13.45 1.80
C ILE A 135 -4.44 12.66 3.10
N GLU A 136 -3.92 11.42 3.12
CA GLU A 136 -4.04 10.53 4.27
C GLU A 136 -2.87 9.54 4.31
N VAL A 137 -2.32 9.32 5.50
CA VAL A 137 -1.38 8.22 5.80
C VAL A 137 -1.82 7.54 7.08
N ASN A 138 -2.44 6.37 6.95
CA ASN A 138 -2.83 5.52 8.06
C ASN A 138 -1.69 4.57 8.41
N ILE A 139 -1.45 4.37 9.69
CA ILE A 139 -0.39 3.50 10.17
C ILE A 139 -0.96 2.53 11.19
N ALA A 140 -0.87 1.25 10.90
CA ALA A 140 -1.17 0.15 11.81
C ALA A 140 0.14 -0.47 12.29
N VAL A 141 0.35 -0.56 13.59
CA VAL A 141 1.45 -1.29 14.19
C VAL A 141 0.94 -2.65 14.62
N ASN A 142 1.32 -3.69 13.90
CA ASN A 142 0.77 -5.03 14.05
C ASN A 142 1.60 -5.94 14.94
N ASP A 143 2.88 -5.59 15.15
CA ASP A 143 3.79 -6.40 15.95
C ASP A 143 4.97 -5.58 16.48
N ILE A 144 5.64 -6.13 17.51
CA ILE A 144 6.85 -5.56 18.10
C ILE A 144 7.95 -6.62 18.00
N HIS A 145 9.07 -6.26 17.40
CA HIS A 145 10.24 -7.11 17.33
C HIS A 145 11.00 -7.09 18.66
N MET A 146 11.17 -8.28 19.25
CA MET A 146 11.93 -8.48 20.49
C MET A 146 13.35 -8.89 20.14
N PRO A 147 14.40 -8.24 20.70
CA PRO A 147 15.79 -8.53 20.35
C PRO A 147 16.26 -9.96 20.71
N GLU A 148 15.53 -10.66 21.55
CA GLU A 148 15.85 -12.04 21.98
C GLU A 148 15.37 -13.11 21.00
N GLU A 149 14.51 -12.78 20.04
CA GLU A 149 13.98 -13.74 19.07
C GLU A 149 14.97 -14.11 17.96
N GLU A 150 16.08 -13.37 17.80
CA GLU A 150 17.11 -13.68 16.80
C GLU A 150 18.13 -14.74 17.27
N GLY A 151 18.09 -15.19 18.54
CA GLY A 151 19.15 -15.98 19.18
C GLY A 151 18.89 -17.47 19.40
N GLU A 152 17.70 -17.98 19.18
CA GLU A 152 17.41 -19.39 19.49
C GLU A 152 17.48 -20.27 18.22
N LEU A 153 18.72 -20.51 17.76
CA LEU A 153 19.00 -21.72 16.98
C LEU A 153 18.70 -22.92 17.87
N PRO A 154 17.93 -23.92 17.42
CA PRO A 154 17.65 -25.11 18.23
C PRO A 154 18.98 -25.79 18.55
N VAL A 155 19.33 -25.81 19.83
CA VAL A 155 20.47 -26.58 20.35
C VAL A 155 20.13 -28.05 20.12
N MET A 156 20.69 -28.63 19.06
CA MET A 156 20.68 -30.08 18.90
C MET A 156 21.42 -30.68 20.08
N HIS A 157 20.66 -31.24 21.03
CA HIS A 157 21.25 -32.09 22.05
C HIS A 157 21.85 -33.33 21.36
N PRO A 158 23.14 -33.59 21.51
CA PRO A 158 23.69 -34.85 20.99
C PRO A 158 23.03 -36.01 21.73
N ALA A 159 22.49 -36.95 20.94
CA ALA A 159 21.92 -38.17 21.46
C ALA A 159 22.98 -38.90 22.30
N ARG A 160 22.64 -39.12 23.55
CA ARG A 160 23.45 -39.92 24.48
C ARG A 160 23.31 -41.37 24.02
N VAL A 161 24.36 -41.91 23.42
CA VAL A 161 24.49 -43.35 23.16
C VAL A 161 24.90 -44.02 24.45
N GLU A 162 24.06 -44.99 24.90
CA GLU A 162 24.51 -46.05 25.80
C GLU A 162 25.05 -47.22 24.95
#